data_2507ae11b3d4f56697763f3e831963f2
#
_entry.id   2507ae11b3d4f56697763f3e831963f2
#
_cell.length_a   1.000
_cell.length_b   1.000
_cell.length_c   1.000
_cell.angle_alpha   90.00
_cell.angle_beta   90.00
_cell.angle_gamma   90.00
#
_symmetry.space_group_name_H-M   'P 1'
#
loop_
_entity.id
_entity.type
_entity.pdbx_description
1 polymer ?
#
loop_
_entity_poly.entity_id
_entity_poly.type
_entity_poly.pdbx_seq_one_letter_code
_entity_poly.pdbx_strand_id
1 'polypeptide(L)'
;MEEKKFDPYQFIGFILIAVILTWMLYRNGPADEAAPAQVTTEQGSTTTSSPEVVQVSDSILQQQKVAAFGDLGSLFVPKQIENVRIATDNFNVEVQSKGGQIALFQLDEFENYEDAPIRLIDESNADFNITMTTLDGRIMNTREMYFSPYLTDTGDAYHLVMKASLSSGEYIAFEYHFPKKGYLHQVAIKTEGMQRLLNSGTPPQLDWKTTVFRNSISIDYENRYTEFTFGYEEDRVDYLSLSGEDQETREGIRWISYRQHFFSAILIPEAPISSATLTSVNLASDEALEEKFTKSFETVYPLTFTSGNLNTKLTFYYGPTDYKTLQNLEGDLETSIPMGWGIFGWINKFIFLPLFEFLSSFLSYGIAIIVMTLIVRLAMSPVTYKSYVSQIKMKVLRPDIEVINNKYKDDAVKRQQETMSLYSRAGANPMSGCIPALIQLPVFYALFSFFPVAFVLRDKSFLWADDLSSYDSILELGFNIPFYGDHVSLFPILASIAIFFYTQMTTGQQAMPQQPGMPNMKIIMYLMPLMMLFFFNNYASGLSLYYFVSNLLTILLMLVIKNVIIDDNKIHAKIEENKKKPKKSGGFSARLQKAMEEAEKQKKAGRK
;
A
#
# COMPACT_ATOMS: atom_id res chain seq x y z
N MET A 1 -11.54 51.76 14.46
CA MET A 1 -10.98 50.41 14.32
C MET A 1 -11.96 49.61 13.47
N GLU A 2 -11.70 49.49 12.16
CA GLU A 2 -12.54 48.71 11.25
C GLU A 2 -12.18 47.25 11.38
N GLU A 3 -13.15 46.40 11.71
CA GLU A 3 -13.04 44.96 11.75
C GLU A 3 -12.69 44.44 10.36
N LYS A 4 -11.53 43.78 10.23
CA LYS A 4 -11.06 43.13 9.02
C LYS A 4 -11.97 41.95 8.69
N LYS A 5 -12.82 42.10 7.66
CA LYS A 5 -13.65 41.00 7.14
C LYS A 5 -12.75 39.88 6.58
N PHE A 6 -12.97 38.71 7.12
CA PHE A 6 -12.40 37.42 6.73
C PHE A 6 -12.75 37.09 5.27
N ASP A 7 -11.73 36.74 4.43
CA ASP A 7 -11.98 36.33 3.04
C ASP A 7 -12.20 34.80 2.98
N PRO A 8 -13.45 34.34 2.73
CA PRO A 8 -13.80 32.94 2.79
C PRO A 8 -13.11 32.09 1.70
N TYR A 9 -12.73 32.66 0.57
CA TYR A 9 -12.10 31.90 -0.52
C TYR A 9 -10.62 31.57 -0.25
N GLN A 10 -9.92 32.44 0.47
CA GLN A 10 -8.54 32.16 0.90
C GLN A 10 -8.51 31.09 2.01
N PHE A 11 -9.51 31.13 2.89
CA PHE A 11 -9.67 30.13 3.93
C PHE A 11 -10.08 28.77 3.35
N ILE A 12 -10.95 28.73 2.34
CA ILE A 12 -11.33 27.51 1.61
C ILE A 12 -10.09 26.90 0.92
N GLY A 13 -9.22 27.70 0.29
CA GLY A 13 -7.98 27.18 -0.30
C GLY A 13 -7.02 26.58 0.73
N PHE A 14 -6.93 27.20 1.92
CA PHE A 14 -6.14 26.66 3.04
C PHE A 14 -6.75 25.39 3.63
N ILE A 15 -8.09 25.37 3.82
CA ILE A 15 -8.80 24.18 4.26
C ILE A 15 -8.63 23.05 3.24
N LEU A 16 -8.68 23.33 1.94
CA LEU A 16 -8.56 22.32 0.89
C LEU A 16 -7.15 21.68 0.89
N ILE A 17 -6.09 22.49 1.09
CA ILE A 17 -4.73 22.00 1.26
C ILE A 17 -4.59 21.22 2.58
N ALA A 18 -5.15 21.73 3.68
CA ALA A 18 -5.14 21.05 4.96
C ALA A 18 -5.97 19.75 4.92
N VAL A 19 -7.11 19.75 4.24
CA VAL A 19 -7.95 18.55 4.04
C VAL A 19 -7.24 17.52 3.16
N ILE A 20 -6.56 17.93 2.09
CA ILE A 20 -5.76 17.02 1.26
C ILE A 20 -4.60 16.42 2.07
N LEU A 21 -3.89 17.24 2.85
CA LEU A 21 -2.82 16.77 3.73
C LEU A 21 -3.36 15.89 4.86
N THR A 22 -4.47 16.27 5.48
CA THR A 22 -5.12 15.48 6.53
C THR A 22 -5.72 14.20 5.97
N TRP A 23 -6.33 14.23 4.77
CA TRP A 23 -6.82 13.04 4.08
C TRP A 23 -5.68 12.10 3.69
N MET A 24 -4.54 12.66 3.24
CA MET A 24 -3.32 11.89 2.97
C MET A 24 -2.75 11.26 4.25
N LEU A 25 -2.76 11.99 5.37
CA LEU A 25 -2.33 11.50 6.68
C LEU A 25 -3.34 10.48 7.25
N TYR A 26 -4.63 10.71 7.08
CA TYR A 26 -5.69 9.80 7.55
C TYR A 26 -5.70 8.47 6.79
N ARG A 27 -5.49 8.52 5.48
CA ARG A 27 -5.42 7.30 4.64
C ARG A 27 -4.12 6.52 4.80
N ASN A 28 -3.03 7.17 5.26
CA ASN A 28 -1.70 6.60 5.43
C ASN A 28 -1.17 6.78 6.87
N GLY A 29 -2.01 7.23 7.80
CA GLY A 29 -1.67 7.37 9.23
C GLY A 29 -1.99 6.08 10.00
N PRO A 30 -1.39 5.89 11.19
CA PRO A 30 -1.81 4.84 12.09
C PRO A 30 -3.29 5.00 12.43
N ALA A 31 -4.01 3.87 12.49
CA ALA A 31 -5.43 3.86 12.85
C ALA A 31 -5.62 4.50 14.23
N ASP A 32 -6.49 5.51 14.33
CA ASP A 32 -6.85 6.11 15.60
C ASP A 32 -7.48 5.04 16.51
N GLU A 33 -6.92 4.89 17.70
CA GLU A 33 -7.50 4.11 18.79
C GLU A 33 -8.89 4.65 19.13
N ALA A 34 -9.91 3.93 18.77
CA ALA A 34 -11.26 4.16 19.31
C ALA A 34 -11.26 3.66 20.77
N ALA A 35 -11.46 4.57 21.72
CA ALA A 35 -11.55 4.25 23.12
C ALA A 35 -12.54 3.11 23.40
N PRO A 36 -12.17 2.08 24.19
CA PRO A 36 -13.01 0.93 24.42
C PRO A 36 -14.24 1.31 25.28
N ALA A 37 -15.41 0.94 24.79
CA ALA A 37 -16.63 0.98 25.60
C ALA A 37 -16.49 -0.03 26.73
N GLN A 38 -16.53 0.42 27.98
CA GLN A 38 -16.53 -0.41 29.17
C GLN A 38 -17.74 -1.35 29.18
N VAL A 39 -17.50 -2.60 28.92
CA VAL A 39 -18.46 -3.69 29.23
C VAL A 39 -18.15 -4.18 30.63
N THR A 40 -19.06 -3.92 31.53
CA THR A 40 -19.05 -4.41 32.91
C THR A 40 -19.35 -5.91 32.88
N THR A 41 -18.34 -6.75 33.15
CA THR A 41 -18.53 -8.18 33.32
C THR A 41 -18.60 -8.51 34.81
N GLU A 42 -19.73 -9.00 35.23
CA GLU A 42 -19.91 -9.57 36.57
C GLU A 42 -19.07 -10.87 36.70
N GLN A 43 -18.21 -10.89 37.69
CA GLN A 43 -17.45 -12.08 38.09
C GLN A 43 -18.36 -13.08 38.81
N GLY A 44 -18.68 -14.16 38.12
CA GLY A 44 -19.19 -15.38 38.74
C GLY A 44 -18.05 -16.38 38.95
N SER A 45 -17.60 -16.51 40.19
CA SER A 45 -16.66 -17.57 40.61
C SER A 45 -17.31 -18.95 40.55
N THR A 46 -16.92 -19.78 39.60
CA THR A 46 -17.17 -21.20 39.63
C THR A 46 -15.85 -21.98 39.58
N THR A 47 -15.54 -22.58 40.68
CA THR A 47 -14.48 -23.58 40.85
C THR A 47 -14.78 -24.79 39.92
N THR A 48 -14.03 -24.93 38.84
CA THR A 48 -14.12 -26.09 37.96
C THR A 48 -12.99 -27.03 38.29
N SER A 49 -13.38 -28.19 38.87
CA SER A 49 -12.55 -29.37 38.96
C SER A 49 -12.16 -29.83 37.56
N SER A 50 -10.88 -30.14 37.36
CA SER A 50 -10.31 -30.75 36.14
C SER A 50 -11.11 -31.99 35.73
N PRO A 51 -11.58 -32.07 34.47
CA PRO A 51 -12.19 -33.31 34.00
C PRO A 51 -11.08 -34.33 33.75
N GLU A 52 -11.22 -35.49 34.39
CA GLU A 52 -10.48 -36.69 34.06
C GLU A 52 -10.72 -37.01 32.57
N VAL A 53 -9.65 -37.03 31.76
CA VAL A 53 -9.73 -37.36 30.32
C VAL A 53 -10.08 -38.85 30.24
N VAL A 54 -11.37 -39.14 30.12
CA VAL A 54 -11.88 -40.49 29.79
C VAL A 54 -11.43 -40.74 28.34
N GLN A 55 -10.47 -41.66 28.16
CA GLN A 55 -10.14 -42.21 26.84
C GLN A 55 -11.37 -42.95 26.31
N VAL A 56 -12.15 -42.28 25.48
CA VAL A 56 -13.27 -42.88 24.75
C VAL A 56 -12.67 -43.83 23.71
N SER A 57 -13.03 -45.14 23.77
CA SER A 57 -12.50 -46.10 22.80
C SER A 57 -12.93 -45.74 21.37
N ASP A 58 -12.06 -46.00 20.39
CA ASP A 58 -12.32 -45.69 18.95
C ASP A 58 -13.64 -46.28 18.45
N SER A 59 -14.05 -47.44 19.00
CA SER A 59 -15.34 -48.06 18.68
C SER A 59 -16.56 -47.25 19.13
N ILE A 60 -16.47 -46.53 20.26
CA ILE A 60 -17.55 -45.66 20.74
C ILE A 60 -17.61 -44.38 19.87
N LEU A 61 -16.47 -43.80 19.54
CA LEU A 61 -16.39 -42.64 18.62
C LEU A 61 -16.95 -43.01 17.25
N GLN A 62 -16.62 -44.16 16.71
CA GLN A 62 -17.16 -44.65 15.45
C GLN A 62 -18.68 -44.80 15.50
N GLN A 63 -19.22 -45.43 16.56
CA GLN A 63 -20.66 -45.55 16.73
C GLN A 63 -21.36 -44.18 16.83
N GLN A 64 -20.79 -43.24 17.56
CA GLN A 64 -21.33 -41.87 17.65
C GLN A 64 -21.32 -41.15 16.28
N LYS A 65 -20.25 -41.27 15.49
CA LYS A 65 -20.16 -40.69 14.16
C LYS A 65 -21.12 -41.33 13.16
N VAL A 66 -21.27 -42.65 13.19
CA VAL A 66 -22.27 -43.35 12.37
C VAL A 66 -23.69 -42.95 12.80
N ALA A 67 -23.96 -42.82 14.09
CA ALA A 67 -25.25 -42.32 14.56
C ALA A 67 -25.51 -40.86 14.13
N ALA A 68 -24.45 -40.02 14.10
CA ALA A 68 -24.56 -38.63 13.68
C ALA A 68 -24.72 -38.46 12.16
N PHE A 69 -24.03 -39.28 11.34
CA PHE A 69 -23.93 -39.07 9.88
C PHE A 69 -24.37 -40.30 9.04
N GLY A 70 -24.90 -41.36 9.66
CA GLY A 70 -25.29 -42.57 8.94
C GLY A 70 -24.10 -43.21 8.23
N ASP A 71 -24.30 -43.64 6.97
CA ASP A 71 -23.27 -44.29 6.16
C ASP A 71 -22.02 -43.36 5.94
N LEU A 72 -22.21 -42.04 5.97
CA LEU A 72 -21.14 -41.06 5.87
C LEU A 72 -20.27 -40.97 7.13
N GLY A 73 -20.71 -41.52 8.26
CA GLY A 73 -19.99 -41.49 9.54
C GLY A 73 -18.58 -42.05 9.48
N SER A 74 -18.32 -42.99 8.58
CA SER A 74 -16.99 -43.59 8.37
C SER A 74 -15.93 -42.60 7.88
N LEU A 75 -16.33 -41.48 7.24
CA LEU A 75 -15.43 -40.41 6.78
C LEU A 75 -14.87 -39.57 7.96
N PHE A 76 -15.56 -39.60 9.11
CA PHE A 76 -15.25 -38.81 10.30
C PHE A 76 -14.59 -39.64 11.43
N VAL A 77 -14.35 -40.92 11.20
CA VAL A 77 -13.67 -41.77 12.20
C VAL A 77 -12.21 -41.34 12.31
N PRO A 78 -11.74 -41.00 13.52
CA PRO A 78 -10.36 -40.62 13.74
C PRO A 78 -9.39 -41.68 13.23
N LYS A 79 -8.44 -41.27 12.41
CA LYS A 79 -7.30 -42.03 11.94
C LYS A 79 -6.02 -41.33 12.38
N GLN A 80 -4.90 -42.03 12.35
CA GLN A 80 -3.62 -41.40 12.54
C GLN A 80 -3.45 -40.29 11.47
N ILE A 81 -3.09 -39.08 11.90
CA ILE A 81 -2.85 -37.96 10.98
C ILE A 81 -1.53 -38.26 10.26
N GLU A 82 -1.60 -38.30 8.94
CA GLU A 82 -0.45 -38.45 8.06
C GLU A 82 -0.26 -37.14 7.33
N ASN A 83 0.97 -36.58 7.35
CA ASN A 83 1.35 -35.41 6.60
C ASN A 83 2.19 -35.86 5.41
N VAL A 84 1.75 -35.50 4.20
CA VAL A 84 2.51 -35.73 2.98
C VAL A 84 3.35 -34.49 2.72
N ARG A 85 4.68 -34.68 2.73
CA ARG A 85 5.65 -33.62 2.46
C ARG A 85 6.07 -33.65 1.02
N ILE A 86 6.07 -32.48 0.38
CA ILE A 86 6.49 -32.27 -1.00
C ILE A 86 7.44 -31.07 -1.02
N ALA A 87 8.63 -31.27 -1.59
CA ALA A 87 9.62 -30.21 -1.80
C ALA A 87 9.72 -29.92 -3.30
N THR A 88 9.57 -28.65 -3.67
CA THR A 88 9.77 -28.15 -5.03
C THR A 88 11.01 -27.25 -5.10
N ASP A 89 11.28 -26.66 -6.23
CA ASP A 89 12.41 -25.73 -6.38
C ASP A 89 12.17 -24.40 -5.61
N ASN A 90 10.88 -24.00 -5.37
CA ASN A 90 10.54 -22.69 -4.82
C ASN A 90 9.80 -22.75 -3.47
N PHE A 91 9.20 -23.89 -3.11
CA PHE A 91 8.45 -24.01 -1.87
C PHE A 91 8.44 -25.44 -1.32
N ASN A 92 8.22 -25.55 -0.02
CA ASN A 92 7.87 -26.78 0.68
C ASN A 92 6.41 -26.74 1.11
N VAL A 93 5.69 -27.84 0.89
CA VAL A 93 4.29 -27.99 1.29
C VAL A 93 4.06 -29.28 2.04
N GLU A 94 3.25 -29.20 3.11
CA GLU A 94 2.72 -30.38 3.80
C GLU A 94 1.19 -30.40 3.68
N VAL A 95 0.65 -31.52 3.24
CA VAL A 95 -0.81 -31.73 3.17
C VAL A 95 -1.18 -32.80 4.19
N GLN A 96 -2.07 -32.48 5.10
CA GLN A 96 -2.47 -33.37 6.18
C GLN A 96 -3.69 -34.22 5.80
N SER A 97 -3.73 -35.46 6.29
CA SER A 97 -4.84 -36.38 6.04
C SER A 97 -6.16 -35.96 6.72
N LYS A 98 -6.10 -35.24 7.85
CA LYS A 98 -7.29 -34.64 8.45
C LYS A 98 -7.65 -33.36 7.65
N GLY A 99 -8.86 -33.32 7.14
CA GLY A 99 -9.32 -32.20 6.29
C GLY A 99 -8.83 -32.28 4.85
N GLY A 100 -7.78 -33.04 4.54
CA GLY A 100 -7.17 -33.12 3.21
C GLY A 100 -6.56 -31.80 2.74
N GLN A 101 -6.27 -30.87 3.67
CA GLN A 101 -5.86 -29.50 3.40
C GLN A 101 -4.36 -29.29 3.61
N ILE A 102 -3.84 -28.19 3.07
CA ILE A 102 -2.45 -27.76 3.28
C ILE A 102 -2.29 -27.35 4.75
N ALA A 103 -1.34 -27.97 5.45
CA ALA A 103 -0.99 -27.70 6.84
C ALA A 103 0.26 -26.82 6.96
N LEU A 104 1.16 -26.87 5.96
CA LEU A 104 2.33 -26.02 5.86
C LEU A 104 2.54 -25.59 4.41
N PHE A 105 2.79 -24.31 4.19
CA PHE A 105 3.32 -23.79 2.93
C PHE A 105 4.44 -22.79 3.22
N GLN A 106 5.65 -23.16 2.86
CA GLN A 106 6.88 -22.45 3.20
C GLN A 106 7.68 -22.10 1.95
N LEU A 107 8.19 -20.87 1.89
CA LEU A 107 9.05 -20.34 0.84
C LEU A 107 10.48 -20.28 1.37
N ASP A 108 11.34 -21.24 0.97
CA ASP A 108 12.71 -21.36 1.51
C ASP A 108 13.68 -20.33 0.94
N GLU A 109 13.33 -19.68 -0.17
CA GLU A 109 14.16 -18.65 -0.80
C GLU A 109 14.13 -17.31 -0.04
N PHE A 110 13.19 -17.13 0.89
CA PHE A 110 12.94 -15.88 1.59
C PHE A 110 12.89 -16.10 3.09
N GLU A 111 13.45 -15.14 3.83
CA GLU A 111 13.50 -15.15 5.28
C GLU A 111 12.62 -14.04 5.87
N ASN A 112 12.07 -14.25 7.06
CA ASN A 112 11.37 -13.24 7.84
C ASN A 112 12.37 -12.44 8.70
N TYR A 113 11.86 -11.53 9.51
CA TYR A 113 12.67 -10.67 10.40
C TYR A 113 13.42 -11.44 11.52
N GLU A 114 13.18 -12.73 11.70
CA GLU A 114 13.85 -13.62 12.65
C GLU A 114 14.85 -14.56 11.95
N ASP A 115 15.20 -14.32 10.69
CA ASP A 115 16.03 -15.15 9.83
C ASP A 115 15.45 -16.58 9.63
N ALA A 116 14.13 -16.72 9.74
CA ALA A 116 13.42 -17.97 9.49
C ALA A 116 12.73 -17.95 8.12
N PRO A 117 12.59 -19.12 7.45
CA PRO A 117 11.88 -19.19 6.17
C PRO A 117 10.46 -18.64 6.26
N ILE A 118 10.02 -17.95 5.19
CA ILE A 118 8.65 -17.39 5.11
C ILE A 118 7.63 -18.51 5.11
N ARG A 119 6.68 -18.46 6.02
CA ARG A 119 5.54 -19.36 6.08
C ARG A 119 4.26 -18.60 5.75
N LEU A 120 3.57 -19.02 4.71
CA LEU A 120 2.25 -18.48 4.37
C LEU A 120 1.14 -19.26 5.06
N ILE A 121 1.33 -20.58 5.20
CA ILE A 121 0.46 -21.48 5.96
C ILE A 121 1.30 -22.24 6.97
N ASP A 122 0.81 -22.32 8.19
CA ASP A 122 1.29 -23.17 9.28
C ASP A 122 0.07 -23.67 10.08
N GLU A 123 0.20 -24.77 10.80
CA GLU A 123 -0.86 -25.61 11.39
C GLU A 123 -2.10 -24.92 11.98
N SER A 124 -2.04 -23.64 12.30
CA SER A 124 -3.11 -22.93 13.02
C SER A 124 -3.63 -21.66 12.35
N ASN A 125 -3.02 -21.21 11.25
CA ASN A 125 -3.37 -19.89 10.66
C ASN A 125 -4.28 -19.96 9.45
N ALA A 126 -4.52 -21.16 8.89
CA ALA A 126 -5.34 -21.32 7.69
C ALA A 126 -6.38 -22.44 7.86
N ASP A 127 -7.53 -22.26 7.21
CA ASP A 127 -8.59 -23.25 7.10
C ASP A 127 -9.11 -23.26 5.65
N PHE A 128 -9.24 -24.46 5.09
CA PHE A 128 -9.84 -24.69 3.79
C PHE A 128 -10.90 -25.75 3.92
N ASN A 129 -12.16 -25.34 3.89
CA ASN A 129 -13.28 -26.20 4.22
C ASN A 129 -14.36 -26.16 3.14
N ILE A 130 -15.01 -27.31 2.93
CA ILE A 130 -16.22 -27.38 2.14
C ILE A 130 -17.34 -27.89 3.04
N THR A 131 -18.34 -27.04 3.21
CA THR A 131 -19.56 -27.36 3.93
C THR A 131 -20.59 -27.92 2.95
N MET A 132 -21.10 -29.10 3.23
CA MET A 132 -22.09 -29.80 2.40
C MET A 132 -23.28 -30.20 3.25
N THR A 133 -24.47 -30.27 2.64
CA THR A 133 -25.70 -30.69 3.29
C THR A 133 -26.11 -32.05 2.74
N THR A 134 -26.43 -32.99 3.61
CA THR A 134 -26.95 -34.32 3.25
C THR A 134 -28.44 -34.25 2.86
N LEU A 135 -28.97 -35.33 2.26
CA LEU A 135 -30.41 -35.41 1.91
C LEU A 135 -31.33 -35.34 3.13
N ASP A 136 -30.85 -35.79 4.30
CA ASP A 136 -31.57 -35.72 5.57
C ASP A 136 -31.31 -34.42 6.37
N GLY A 137 -30.65 -33.43 5.73
CA GLY A 137 -30.45 -32.08 6.28
C GLY A 137 -29.30 -31.94 7.27
N ARG A 138 -28.39 -32.89 7.38
CA ARG A 138 -27.19 -32.78 8.22
C ARG A 138 -26.10 -31.99 7.52
N ILE A 139 -25.33 -31.25 8.29
CA ILE A 139 -24.21 -30.43 7.79
C ILE A 139 -22.90 -31.20 7.98
N MET A 140 -22.13 -31.33 6.93
CA MET A 140 -20.82 -31.97 6.91
C MET A 140 -19.74 -30.94 6.53
N ASN A 141 -18.59 -31.04 7.20
CA ASN A 141 -17.43 -30.22 6.94
C ASN A 141 -16.24 -31.10 6.55
N THR A 142 -15.60 -30.78 5.43
CA THR A 142 -14.43 -31.54 4.97
C THR A 142 -13.28 -31.51 5.95
N ARG A 143 -13.08 -30.41 6.67
CA ARG A 143 -12.03 -30.25 7.71
C ARG A 143 -12.10 -31.28 8.84
N GLU A 144 -13.26 -31.91 9.04
CA GLU A 144 -13.44 -32.93 10.03
C GLU A 144 -13.25 -34.37 9.50
N MET A 145 -13.13 -34.53 8.18
CA MET A 145 -12.99 -35.80 7.50
C MET A 145 -11.53 -36.29 7.48
N TYR A 146 -11.34 -37.59 7.32
CA TYR A 146 -10.02 -38.22 7.21
C TYR A 146 -9.80 -38.75 5.78
N PHE A 147 -8.79 -38.24 5.13
CA PHE A 147 -8.42 -38.58 3.75
C PHE A 147 -7.22 -39.53 3.73
N SER A 148 -7.16 -40.39 2.74
CA SER A 148 -6.00 -41.24 2.45
C SER A 148 -5.19 -40.60 1.32
N PRO A 149 -3.88 -40.40 1.48
CA PRO A 149 -3.02 -39.77 0.47
C PRO A 149 -2.53 -40.76 -0.58
N TYR A 150 -2.44 -40.32 -1.83
CA TYR A 150 -1.82 -41.04 -2.94
C TYR A 150 -0.93 -40.05 -3.71
N LEU A 151 0.38 -40.15 -3.51
CA LEU A 151 1.35 -39.28 -4.14
C LEU A 151 1.98 -39.94 -5.37
N THR A 152 2.09 -39.18 -6.47
CA THR A 152 2.75 -39.60 -7.71
C THR A 152 3.69 -38.48 -8.20
N ASP A 153 4.92 -38.82 -8.53
CA ASP A 153 5.88 -37.89 -9.18
C ASP A 153 5.84 -38.14 -10.70
N THR A 154 5.50 -37.10 -11.48
CA THR A 154 5.43 -37.15 -12.94
C THR A 154 6.69 -36.61 -13.63
N GLY A 155 7.70 -36.22 -12.85
CA GLY A 155 8.96 -35.68 -13.32
C GLY A 155 8.98 -34.13 -13.34
N ASP A 156 7.92 -33.49 -13.79
CA ASP A 156 7.74 -32.03 -13.84
C ASP A 156 6.84 -31.49 -12.72
N ALA A 157 6.02 -32.34 -12.12
CA ALA A 157 5.10 -32.01 -11.04
C ALA A 157 4.87 -33.18 -10.08
N TYR A 158 4.37 -32.87 -8.89
CA TYR A 158 3.80 -33.84 -7.96
C TYR A 158 2.28 -33.80 -8.07
N HIS A 159 1.66 -34.98 -8.19
CA HIS A 159 0.22 -35.17 -8.10
C HIS A 159 -0.11 -35.87 -6.80
N LEU A 160 -0.84 -35.19 -5.92
CA LEU A 160 -1.30 -35.73 -4.65
C LEU A 160 -2.82 -35.83 -4.65
N VAL A 161 -3.36 -37.02 -4.52
CA VAL A 161 -4.78 -37.25 -4.35
C VAL A 161 -5.06 -37.54 -2.88
N MET A 162 -5.79 -36.65 -2.21
CA MET A 162 -6.33 -36.86 -0.86
C MET A 162 -7.77 -37.38 -1.02
N LYS A 163 -7.99 -38.65 -0.70
CA LYS A 163 -9.26 -39.33 -0.99
C LYS A 163 -9.94 -39.87 0.28
N ALA A 164 -11.19 -39.46 0.52
CA ALA A 164 -12.07 -39.97 1.54
C ALA A 164 -13.19 -40.81 0.90
N SER A 165 -13.17 -42.15 1.07
CA SER A 165 -14.07 -43.06 0.38
C SER A 165 -14.96 -43.81 1.36
N LEU A 166 -16.21 -44.06 0.96
CA LEU A 166 -17.10 -44.99 1.62
C LEU A 166 -16.80 -46.42 1.15
N SER A 167 -17.23 -47.40 1.93
CA SER A 167 -17.10 -48.81 1.59
C SER A 167 -17.91 -49.19 0.33
N SER A 168 -18.95 -48.44 0.02
CA SER A 168 -19.81 -48.61 -1.16
C SER A 168 -19.23 -48.02 -2.45
N GLY A 169 -18.10 -47.27 -2.35
CA GLY A 169 -17.34 -46.77 -3.49
C GLY A 169 -17.48 -45.29 -3.76
N GLU A 170 -18.44 -44.60 -3.15
CA GLU A 170 -18.58 -43.14 -3.24
C GLU A 170 -17.39 -42.46 -2.53
N TYR A 171 -16.99 -41.28 -3.06
CA TYR A 171 -15.85 -40.57 -2.47
C TYR A 171 -15.90 -39.06 -2.63
N ILE A 172 -15.13 -38.40 -1.80
CA ILE A 172 -14.73 -37.01 -1.91
C ILE A 172 -13.21 -36.99 -2.05
N ALA A 173 -12.67 -36.21 -2.99
CA ALA A 173 -11.22 -36.09 -3.18
C ALA A 173 -10.80 -34.66 -3.43
N PHE A 174 -9.63 -34.30 -2.89
CA PHE A 174 -8.85 -33.15 -3.29
C PHE A 174 -7.65 -33.64 -4.09
N GLU A 175 -7.59 -33.25 -5.35
CA GLU A 175 -6.49 -33.61 -6.26
C GLU A 175 -5.58 -32.40 -6.43
N TYR A 176 -4.44 -32.41 -5.77
CA TYR A 176 -3.41 -31.37 -5.85
C TYR A 176 -2.45 -31.64 -6.98
N HIS A 177 -2.10 -30.58 -7.70
CA HIS A 177 -1.04 -30.56 -8.69
C HIS A 177 -0.04 -29.48 -8.30
N PHE A 178 1.18 -29.88 -7.90
CA PHE A 178 2.28 -29.03 -7.50
C PHE A 178 3.40 -29.08 -8.55
N PRO A 179 3.50 -28.09 -9.47
CA PRO A 179 4.63 -27.99 -10.38
C PRO A 179 5.94 -27.86 -9.60
N LYS A 180 7.03 -28.45 -10.12
CA LYS A 180 8.34 -28.37 -9.47
C LYS A 180 8.97 -26.98 -9.52
N LYS A 181 8.47 -26.10 -10.41
CA LYS A 181 8.92 -24.71 -10.58
C LYS A 181 7.77 -23.72 -10.52
N GLY A 182 8.09 -22.55 -9.95
CA GLY A 182 7.13 -21.45 -9.80
C GLY A 182 6.29 -21.59 -8.52
N TYR A 183 5.29 -20.72 -8.40
CA TYR A 183 4.50 -20.54 -7.19
C TYR A 183 3.03 -20.91 -7.38
N LEU A 184 2.64 -21.31 -8.60
CA LEU A 184 1.27 -21.75 -8.89
C LEU A 184 1.12 -23.23 -8.52
N HIS A 185 -0.03 -23.55 -7.94
CA HIS A 185 -0.47 -24.92 -7.78
C HIS A 185 -1.99 -25.00 -7.98
N GLN A 186 -2.50 -26.19 -8.23
CA GLN A 186 -3.92 -26.39 -8.47
C GLN A 186 -4.50 -27.40 -7.49
N VAL A 187 -5.76 -27.21 -7.15
CA VAL A 187 -6.56 -28.21 -6.45
C VAL A 187 -7.87 -28.44 -7.18
N ALA A 188 -8.15 -29.69 -7.55
CA ALA A 188 -9.45 -30.09 -8.05
C ALA A 188 -10.25 -30.77 -6.93
N ILE A 189 -11.44 -30.24 -6.68
CA ILE A 189 -12.38 -30.76 -5.68
C ILE A 189 -13.35 -31.67 -6.44
N LYS A 190 -13.32 -32.97 -6.12
CA LYS A 190 -14.13 -33.97 -6.81
C LYS A 190 -14.99 -34.78 -5.84
N THR A 191 -16.21 -35.06 -6.24
CA THR A 191 -17.05 -36.08 -5.60
C THR A 191 -17.54 -37.05 -6.65
N GLU A 192 -17.67 -38.30 -6.31
CA GLU A 192 -18.25 -39.34 -7.17
C GLU A 192 -19.23 -40.20 -6.40
N GLY A 193 -20.38 -40.49 -7.01
CA GLY A 193 -21.46 -41.25 -6.40
C GLY A 193 -22.23 -40.54 -5.29
N MET A 194 -21.80 -39.31 -4.91
CA MET A 194 -22.36 -38.60 -3.75
C MET A 194 -23.75 -37.99 -4.01
N GLN A 195 -24.25 -37.97 -5.23
CA GLN A 195 -25.58 -37.44 -5.58
C GLN A 195 -26.75 -38.14 -4.88
N ARG A 196 -26.52 -39.36 -4.34
CA ARG A 196 -27.51 -40.10 -3.57
C ARG A 196 -27.48 -39.81 -2.06
N LEU A 197 -26.49 -39.08 -1.61
CA LEU A 197 -26.21 -38.79 -0.21
C LEU A 197 -26.29 -37.30 0.08
N LEU A 198 -25.93 -36.46 -0.89
CA LEU A 198 -25.90 -35.00 -0.76
C LEU A 198 -27.17 -34.34 -1.33
N ASN A 199 -27.61 -33.29 -0.69
CA ASN A 199 -28.73 -32.47 -1.15
C ASN A 199 -28.25 -31.51 -2.29
N SER A 200 -28.54 -31.88 -3.52
CA SER A 200 -28.19 -31.06 -4.70
C SER A 200 -28.95 -29.74 -4.77
N GLY A 201 -30.01 -29.55 -4.00
CA GLY A 201 -30.77 -28.31 -3.89
C GLY A 201 -30.08 -27.27 -2.98
N THR A 202 -29.09 -27.69 -2.20
CA THR A 202 -28.31 -26.80 -1.33
C THR A 202 -26.85 -26.78 -1.83
N PRO A 203 -26.41 -25.68 -2.49
CA PRO A 203 -25.04 -25.59 -2.98
C PRO A 203 -24.02 -25.74 -1.86
N PRO A 204 -22.96 -26.56 -2.03
CA PRO A 204 -21.87 -26.63 -1.10
C PRO A 204 -21.20 -25.26 -0.97
N GLN A 205 -20.75 -24.93 0.23
CA GLN A 205 -20.03 -23.67 0.47
C GLN A 205 -18.55 -23.96 0.64
N LEU A 206 -17.71 -23.28 -0.15
CA LEU A 206 -16.29 -23.24 0.10
C LEU A 206 -15.97 -22.08 1.03
N ASP A 207 -15.23 -22.39 2.08
CA ASP A 207 -14.71 -21.44 3.07
C ASP A 207 -13.19 -21.52 3.04
N TRP A 208 -12.55 -20.40 2.64
CA TRP A 208 -11.10 -20.23 2.63
C TRP A 208 -10.73 -19.10 3.57
N LYS A 209 -10.03 -19.44 4.63
CA LYS A 209 -9.62 -18.51 5.68
C LYS A 209 -8.12 -18.56 5.92
N THR A 210 -7.50 -17.41 6.16
CA THR A 210 -6.09 -17.31 6.52
C THR A 210 -5.87 -16.14 7.48
N THR A 211 -5.22 -16.40 8.60
CA THR A 211 -4.69 -15.37 9.50
C THR A 211 -3.23 -15.15 9.13
N VAL A 212 -2.89 -13.92 8.76
CA VAL A 212 -1.65 -13.60 8.07
C VAL A 212 -0.52 -13.33 9.06
N PHE A 213 0.58 -14.07 8.94
CA PHE A 213 1.78 -13.92 9.78
C PHE A 213 2.47 -12.59 9.56
N ARG A 214 3.07 -12.08 10.63
CA ARG A 214 4.06 -11.01 10.58
C ARG A 214 5.37 -11.54 9.99
N ASN A 215 5.89 -10.85 8.97
CA ASN A 215 7.14 -11.20 8.29
C ASN A 215 8.21 -10.08 8.35
N SER A 216 7.84 -8.88 8.76
CA SER A 216 8.72 -7.70 8.83
C SER A 216 8.99 -7.27 10.27
N ILE A 217 10.10 -6.53 10.49
CA ILE A 217 10.47 -5.99 11.82
C ILE A 217 9.32 -5.13 12.40
N SER A 218 8.70 -4.27 11.59
CA SER A 218 7.58 -3.46 12.01
C SER A 218 6.25 -4.06 11.57
N ILE A 219 5.49 -4.54 12.54
CA ILE A 219 4.15 -5.05 12.30
C ILE A 219 3.20 -3.94 11.81
N ASP A 220 3.30 -2.73 12.35
CA ASP A 220 2.50 -1.57 11.93
C ASP A 220 2.77 -1.18 10.49
N TYR A 221 4.04 -1.24 10.07
CA TYR A 221 4.43 -0.94 8.70
C TYR A 221 3.92 -2.03 7.75
N GLU A 222 4.09 -3.30 8.08
CA GLU A 222 3.58 -4.42 7.30
C GLU A 222 2.05 -4.42 7.22
N ASN A 223 1.36 -4.15 8.31
CA ASN A 223 -0.09 -4.11 8.39
C ASN A 223 -0.72 -3.06 7.45
N ARG A 224 -0.03 -1.92 7.19
CA ARG A 224 -0.47 -0.90 6.21
C ARG A 224 -0.54 -1.43 4.78
N TYR A 225 0.31 -2.41 4.45
CA TYR A 225 0.41 -3.00 3.13
C TYR A 225 -0.19 -4.40 3.06
N THR A 226 -0.73 -4.92 4.16
CA THR A 226 -1.50 -6.16 4.22
C THR A 226 -2.96 -5.85 3.91
N GLU A 227 -3.49 -6.40 2.82
CA GLU A 227 -4.78 -5.99 2.27
C GLU A 227 -5.49 -7.15 1.56
N PHE A 228 -6.78 -7.28 1.81
CA PHE A 228 -7.64 -8.15 1.03
C PHE A 228 -8.00 -7.43 -0.27
N THR A 229 -7.48 -7.92 -1.41
CA THR A 229 -7.77 -7.36 -2.74
C THR A 229 -8.45 -8.40 -3.60
N PHE A 230 -9.29 -7.96 -4.54
CA PHE A 230 -9.98 -8.86 -5.47
C PHE A 230 -10.23 -8.18 -6.83
N GLY A 231 -10.14 -8.99 -7.89
CA GLY A 231 -10.52 -8.58 -9.23
C GLY A 231 -11.92 -9.04 -9.56
N TYR A 232 -12.75 -8.15 -10.12
CA TYR A 232 -14.13 -8.45 -10.48
C TYR A 232 -14.50 -7.76 -11.81
N GLU A 233 -15.55 -8.20 -12.47
CA GLU A 233 -15.91 -7.78 -13.82
C GLU A 233 -14.70 -7.90 -14.79
N GLU A 234 -14.63 -7.09 -15.88
CA GLU A 234 -13.56 -7.27 -16.88
C GLU A 234 -12.19 -6.77 -16.38
N ASP A 235 -12.11 -5.58 -15.76
CA ASP A 235 -10.82 -4.95 -15.37
C ASP A 235 -10.87 -4.18 -14.04
N ARG A 236 -11.84 -4.48 -13.18
CA ARG A 236 -11.97 -3.78 -11.91
C ARG A 236 -11.24 -4.51 -10.79
N VAL A 237 -10.58 -3.74 -9.96
CA VAL A 237 -9.94 -4.19 -8.73
C VAL A 237 -10.46 -3.36 -7.57
N ASP A 238 -10.80 -4.02 -6.48
CA ASP A 238 -11.24 -3.39 -5.24
C ASP A 238 -10.57 -4.05 -4.04
N TYR A 239 -10.75 -3.49 -2.86
CA TYR A 239 -10.15 -3.96 -1.63
C TYR A 239 -11.06 -3.69 -0.45
N LEU A 240 -10.96 -4.54 0.59
CA LEU A 240 -11.64 -4.31 1.86
C LEU A 240 -10.87 -3.30 2.71
N SER A 241 -11.57 -2.69 3.68
CA SER A 241 -11.00 -1.70 4.58
C SER A 241 -9.74 -2.21 5.29
N LEU A 242 -8.74 -1.35 5.41
CA LEU A 242 -7.49 -1.63 6.10
C LEU A 242 -7.62 -1.62 7.63
N SER A 243 -8.68 -1.01 8.16
CA SER A 243 -8.90 -0.83 9.60
C SER A 243 -10.18 -1.50 10.08
N GLY A 244 -10.12 -2.09 11.27
CA GLY A 244 -11.28 -2.73 11.91
C GLY A 244 -11.69 -4.03 11.21
N GLU A 245 -12.98 -4.29 11.22
CA GLU A 245 -13.61 -5.40 10.50
C GLU A 245 -14.39 -4.85 9.32
N ASP A 246 -14.24 -5.48 8.15
CA ASP A 246 -14.98 -5.15 6.95
C ASP A 246 -15.48 -6.42 6.28
N GLN A 247 -16.75 -6.43 5.91
CA GLN A 247 -17.38 -7.55 5.25
C GLN A 247 -18.21 -7.08 4.06
N GLU A 248 -18.02 -7.69 2.93
CA GLU A 248 -18.70 -7.33 1.70
C GLU A 248 -19.11 -8.58 0.90
N THR A 249 -20.24 -8.49 0.20
CA THR A 249 -20.65 -9.51 -0.77
C THR A 249 -20.47 -8.95 -2.18
N ARG A 250 -19.70 -9.66 -3.01
CA ARG A 250 -19.41 -9.28 -4.40
C ARG A 250 -19.73 -10.38 -5.39
N GLU A 251 -20.10 -9.96 -6.59
CA GLU A 251 -20.40 -10.82 -7.73
C GLU A 251 -19.33 -10.71 -8.79
N GLY A 252 -19.17 -11.76 -9.62
CA GLY A 252 -18.30 -11.76 -10.78
C GLY A 252 -16.81 -11.71 -10.44
N ILE A 253 -16.39 -12.34 -9.33
CA ILE A 253 -15.01 -12.31 -8.86
C ILE A 253 -14.14 -13.22 -9.71
N ARG A 254 -13.07 -12.65 -10.30
CA ARG A 254 -12.10 -13.35 -11.15
C ARG A 254 -10.91 -13.90 -10.39
N TRP A 255 -10.47 -13.20 -9.36
CA TRP A 255 -9.41 -13.63 -8.44
C TRP A 255 -9.56 -12.93 -7.09
N ILE A 256 -9.02 -13.56 -6.06
CA ILE A 256 -8.98 -13.04 -4.69
C ILE A 256 -7.54 -13.13 -4.20
N SER A 257 -7.01 -12.05 -3.63
CA SER A 257 -5.66 -12.00 -3.08
C SER A 257 -5.68 -11.62 -1.60
N TYR A 258 -5.22 -12.52 -0.76
CA TYR A 258 -4.81 -12.26 0.61
C TYR A 258 -3.38 -11.73 0.56
N ARG A 259 -3.25 -10.44 0.21
CA ARG A 259 -1.96 -9.81 0.03
C ARG A 259 -1.39 -9.39 1.36
N GLN A 260 -0.21 -9.91 1.66
CA GLN A 260 0.70 -9.38 2.68
C GLN A 260 1.56 -8.27 2.06
N HIS A 261 2.47 -7.68 2.82
CA HIS A 261 3.34 -6.64 2.30
C HIS A 261 4.12 -7.10 1.06
N PHE A 262 4.85 -8.22 1.19
CA PHE A 262 5.71 -8.75 0.13
C PHE A 262 5.35 -10.15 -0.36
N PHE A 263 4.30 -10.75 0.17
CA PHE A 263 3.83 -12.07 -0.23
C PHE A 263 2.33 -12.07 -0.44
N SER A 264 1.84 -13.01 -1.24
CA SER A 264 0.41 -13.14 -1.49
C SER A 264 -0.01 -14.59 -1.55
N ALA A 265 -1.20 -14.87 -1.02
CA ALA A 265 -1.98 -16.04 -1.30
C ALA A 265 -3.13 -15.64 -2.22
N ILE A 266 -3.11 -16.08 -3.48
CA ILE A 266 -4.09 -15.68 -4.48
C ILE A 266 -4.87 -16.89 -4.95
N LEU A 267 -6.20 -16.80 -4.91
CA LEU A 267 -7.14 -17.78 -5.48
C LEU A 267 -7.62 -17.29 -6.84
N ILE A 268 -7.47 -18.14 -7.84
CA ILE A 268 -7.93 -17.91 -9.22
C ILE A 268 -8.89 -19.06 -9.58
N PRO A 269 -10.20 -18.83 -9.58
CA PRO A 269 -11.19 -19.83 -9.98
C PRO A 269 -11.16 -20.04 -11.51
N GLU A 270 -11.54 -21.24 -11.98
CA GLU A 270 -11.61 -21.56 -13.43
C GLU A 270 -12.65 -20.69 -14.15
N ALA A 271 -13.72 -20.30 -13.47
CA ALA A 271 -14.73 -19.35 -13.95
C ALA A 271 -15.02 -18.32 -12.86
N PRO A 272 -15.42 -17.09 -13.22
CA PRO A 272 -15.72 -16.06 -12.22
C PRO A 272 -16.76 -16.54 -11.20
N ILE A 273 -16.46 -16.29 -9.91
CA ILE A 273 -17.36 -16.63 -8.80
C ILE A 273 -18.61 -15.74 -8.90
N SER A 274 -19.77 -16.36 -8.97
CA SER A 274 -21.04 -15.64 -9.13
C SER A 274 -21.35 -14.70 -7.98
N SER A 275 -21.06 -15.11 -6.74
CA SER A 275 -21.22 -14.29 -5.54
C SER A 275 -20.36 -14.87 -4.42
N ALA A 276 -19.61 -14.03 -3.72
CA ALA A 276 -18.84 -14.42 -2.53
C ALA A 276 -18.98 -13.38 -1.43
N THR A 277 -18.95 -13.87 -0.19
CA THR A 277 -18.79 -13.04 1.00
C THR A 277 -17.32 -12.98 1.34
N LEU A 278 -16.78 -11.76 1.40
CA LEU A 278 -15.38 -11.43 1.65
C LEU A 278 -15.29 -10.74 3.00
N THR A 279 -14.39 -11.18 3.87
CA THR A 279 -14.23 -10.62 5.22
C THR A 279 -12.76 -10.33 5.50
N SER A 280 -12.47 -9.15 6.06
CA SER A 280 -11.15 -8.73 6.53
C SER A 280 -11.26 -8.24 7.97
N VAL A 281 -10.41 -8.75 8.86
CA VAL A 281 -10.34 -8.33 10.26
C VAL A 281 -8.92 -7.91 10.58
N ASN A 282 -8.75 -6.66 11.05
CA ASN A 282 -7.46 -6.15 11.50
C ASN A 282 -7.20 -6.63 12.94
N LEU A 283 -6.09 -7.33 13.15
CA LEU A 283 -5.70 -7.93 14.44
C LEU A 283 -4.68 -7.09 15.21
N ALA A 284 -4.22 -5.97 14.66
CA ALA A 284 -3.23 -5.10 15.29
C ALA A 284 -3.69 -4.45 16.62
N SER A 285 -4.97 -4.53 16.95
CA SER A 285 -5.54 -4.07 18.23
C SER A 285 -5.85 -5.21 19.21
N ASP A 286 -5.56 -6.47 18.85
CA ASP A 286 -5.76 -7.65 19.71
C ASP A 286 -4.46 -7.98 20.43
N GLU A 287 -4.35 -7.64 21.72
CA GLU A 287 -3.15 -7.82 22.55
C GLU A 287 -2.58 -9.25 22.55
N ALA A 288 -3.41 -10.28 22.26
CA ALA A 288 -2.97 -11.67 22.20
C ALA A 288 -2.41 -12.08 20.83
N LEU A 289 -2.75 -11.36 19.76
CA LEU A 289 -2.46 -11.72 18.38
C LEU A 289 -1.55 -10.72 17.65
N GLU A 290 -1.49 -9.47 18.12
CA GLU A 290 -0.78 -8.36 17.47
C GLU A 290 0.73 -8.58 17.27
N GLU A 291 1.37 -9.40 18.12
CA GLU A 291 2.80 -9.68 17.96
C GLU A 291 3.08 -10.66 16.81
N LYS A 292 2.11 -11.50 16.46
CA LYS A 292 2.30 -12.61 15.53
C LYS A 292 1.57 -12.45 14.20
N PHE A 293 0.42 -11.79 14.21
CA PHE A 293 -0.49 -11.68 13.07
C PHE A 293 -0.87 -10.25 12.76
N THR A 294 -1.02 -9.94 11.48
CA THR A 294 -1.46 -8.62 11.01
C THR A 294 -2.98 -8.58 10.82
N LYS A 295 -3.54 -9.52 10.05
CA LYS A 295 -4.96 -9.57 9.69
C LYS A 295 -5.48 -11.01 9.57
N SER A 296 -6.79 -11.16 9.64
CA SER A 296 -7.48 -12.39 9.25
C SER A 296 -8.36 -12.12 8.03
N PHE A 297 -8.25 -12.96 7.01
CA PHE A 297 -9.02 -12.90 5.78
C PHE A 297 -9.86 -14.16 5.63
N GLU A 298 -11.09 -14.00 5.14
CA GLU A 298 -12.01 -15.10 4.91
C GLU A 298 -12.83 -14.87 3.65
N THR A 299 -13.00 -15.91 2.86
CA THR A 299 -13.82 -15.92 1.64
C THR A 299 -14.76 -17.11 1.68
N VAL A 300 -16.05 -16.84 1.57
CA VAL A 300 -17.10 -17.87 1.52
C VAL A 300 -17.90 -17.72 0.23
N TYR A 301 -17.99 -18.80 -0.55
CA TYR A 301 -18.80 -18.80 -1.77
C TYR A 301 -19.37 -20.18 -2.13
N PRO A 302 -20.54 -20.23 -2.83
CA PRO A 302 -21.17 -21.46 -3.22
C PRO A 302 -20.43 -22.15 -4.38
N LEU A 303 -20.26 -23.46 -4.27
CA LEU A 303 -19.80 -24.32 -5.37
C LEU A 303 -20.99 -24.87 -6.15
N THR A 304 -20.77 -25.22 -7.41
CA THR A 304 -21.82 -25.74 -8.27
C THR A 304 -21.67 -27.23 -8.48
N PHE A 305 -22.76 -27.98 -8.29
CA PHE A 305 -22.81 -29.39 -8.69
C PHE A 305 -22.95 -29.51 -10.21
N THR A 306 -22.14 -30.37 -10.80
CA THR A 306 -22.26 -30.79 -12.20
C THR A 306 -22.73 -32.24 -12.20
N SER A 307 -23.96 -32.48 -12.71
CA SER A 307 -24.60 -33.83 -12.70
C SER A 307 -24.65 -34.46 -11.30
N GLY A 308 -24.85 -33.62 -10.26
CA GLY A 308 -24.95 -34.07 -8.86
C GLY A 308 -23.62 -34.34 -8.16
N ASN A 309 -22.49 -34.12 -8.80
CA ASN A 309 -21.16 -34.23 -8.23
C ASN A 309 -20.42 -32.89 -8.28
N LEU A 310 -19.46 -32.70 -7.38
CA LEU A 310 -18.49 -31.61 -7.48
C LEU A 310 -17.41 -32.01 -8.48
N ASN A 311 -17.01 -31.05 -9.31
CA ASN A 311 -15.82 -31.10 -10.16
C ASN A 311 -15.35 -29.66 -10.38
N THR A 312 -14.76 -29.07 -9.36
CA THR A 312 -14.31 -27.67 -9.37
C THR A 312 -12.81 -27.63 -9.33
N LYS A 313 -12.19 -26.86 -10.23
CA LYS A 313 -10.75 -26.60 -10.21
C LYS A 313 -10.48 -25.20 -9.72
N LEU A 314 -9.50 -25.08 -8.85
CA LEU A 314 -9.01 -23.84 -8.30
C LEU A 314 -7.51 -23.78 -8.54
N THR A 315 -7.02 -22.64 -8.97
CA THR A 315 -5.59 -22.35 -9.07
C THR A 315 -5.22 -21.41 -7.93
N PHE A 316 -4.17 -21.73 -7.21
CA PHE A 316 -3.60 -20.89 -6.17
C PHE A 316 -2.21 -20.44 -6.56
N TYR A 317 -1.92 -19.20 -6.24
CA TYR A 317 -0.57 -18.65 -6.24
C TYR A 317 -0.17 -18.35 -4.80
N TYR A 318 0.89 -18.97 -4.31
CA TYR A 318 1.46 -18.68 -2.99
C TYR A 318 2.93 -18.29 -3.18
N GLY A 319 3.22 -17.00 -3.14
CA GLY A 319 4.55 -16.54 -3.49
C GLY A 319 4.79 -15.05 -3.28
N PRO A 320 5.92 -14.52 -3.81
CA PRO A 320 6.30 -13.12 -3.67
C PRO A 320 5.32 -12.19 -4.40
N THR A 321 4.99 -11.05 -3.78
CA THR A 321 4.20 -9.98 -4.39
C THR A 321 5.10 -9.13 -5.32
N ASP A 322 5.76 -9.81 -6.26
CA ASP A 322 6.63 -9.17 -7.24
C ASP A 322 5.86 -8.83 -8.52
N TYR A 323 5.99 -7.57 -8.98
CA TYR A 323 5.22 -7.06 -10.10
C TYR A 323 5.40 -7.89 -11.38
N LYS A 324 6.64 -8.24 -11.73
CA LYS A 324 6.92 -9.03 -12.94
C LYS A 324 6.45 -10.47 -12.83
N THR A 325 6.63 -11.06 -11.69
CA THR A 325 6.19 -12.43 -11.43
C THR A 325 4.68 -12.53 -11.62
N LEU A 326 3.91 -11.59 -11.02
CA LEU A 326 2.47 -11.56 -11.14
C LEU A 326 1.99 -11.16 -12.55
N GLN A 327 2.68 -10.23 -13.22
CA GLN A 327 2.37 -9.80 -14.59
C GLN A 327 2.51 -10.93 -15.62
N ASN A 328 3.40 -11.88 -15.38
CA ASN A 328 3.59 -13.03 -16.26
C ASN A 328 2.51 -14.12 -16.08
N LEU A 329 1.62 -13.96 -15.11
CA LEU A 329 0.49 -14.85 -14.86
C LEU A 329 -0.77 -14.29 -15.52
N GLU A 330 -1.71 -15.18 -15.87
CA GLU A 330 -3.01 -14.77 -16.40
C GLU A 330 -3.87 -14.10 -15.31
N GLY A 331 -4.68 -13.11 -15.67
CA GLY A 331 -5.69 -12.50 -14.81
C GLY A 331 -5.35 -11.13 -14.22
N ASP A 332 -4.31 -10.45 -14.74
CA ASP A 332 -3.90 -9.10 -14.30
C ASP A 332 -3.59 -9.00 -12.80
N LEU A 333 -2.99 -10.07 -12.24
CA LEU A 333 -2.73 -10.23 -10.80
C LEU A 333 -1.79 -9.15 -10.24
N GLU A 334 -0.90 -8.58 -11.08
CA GLU A 334 -0.03 -7.47 -10.72
C GLU A 334 -0.81 -6.20 -10.33
N THR A 335 -2.09 -6.13 -10.69
CA THR A 335 -2.97 -5.01 -10.30
C THR A 335 -3.34 -5.03 -8.82
N SER A 336 -3.13 -6.17 -8.13
CA SER A 336 -3.22 -6.27 -6.67
C SER A 336 -2.16 -5.45 -5.94
N ILE A 337 -1.05 -5.06 -6.62
CA ILE A 337 0.04 -4.28 -6.02
C ILE A 337 -0.30 -2.79 -6.09
N PRO A 338 -0.33 -2.05 -4.95
CA PRO A 338 -0.73 -0.64 -4.93
C PRO A 338 0.40 0.30 -5.43
N MET A 339 0.74 0.21 -6.71
CA MET A 339 1.76 1.05 -7.36
C MET A 339 1.35 2.52 -7.52
N GLY A 340 0.21 2.93 -6.95
CA GLY A 340 -0.37 4.27 -7.13
C GLY A 340 -1.44 4.31 -8.23
N TRP A 341 -2.31 5.32 -8.14
CA TRP A 341 -3.46 5.49 -9.05
C TRP A 341 -3.18 6.47 -10.19
N GLY A 342 -3.85 6.30 -11.32
CA GLY A 342 -3.80 7.21 -12.47
C GLY A 342 -2.38 7.45 -13.00
N ILE A 343 -1.98 8.72 -13.11
CA ILE A 343 -0.67 9.11 -13.63
C ILE A 343 0.49 8.61 -12.75
N PHE A 344 0.29 8.47 -11.44
CA PHE A 344 1.34 8.04 -10.51
C PHE A 344 1.68 6.56 -10.72
N GLY A 345 0.65 5.70 -10.81
CA GLY A 345 0.81 4.29 -11.17
C GLY A 345 1.44 4.12 -12.56
N TRP A 346 1.03 4.95 -13.53
CA TRP A 346 1.62 4.95 -14.86
C TRP A 346 3.12 5.28 -14.82
N ILE A 347 3.52 6.34 -14.09
CA ILE A 347 4.93 6.70 -13.91
C ILE A 347 5.72 5.56 -13.27
N ASN A 348 5.16 4.90 -12.24
CA ASN A 348 5.82 3.78 -11.58
C ASN A 348 5.99 2.58 -12.51
N LYS A 349 4.93 2.15 -13.18
CA LYS A 349 4.94 0.96 -14.05
C LYS A 349 5.83 1.13 -15.29
N PHE A 350 5.84 2.32 -15.90
CA PHE A 350 6.50 2.55 -17.20
C PHE A 350 7.83 3.33 -17.12
N ILE A 351 8.12 3.99 -16.00
CA ILE A 351 9.34 4.79 -15.86
C ILE A 351 10.18 4.26 -14.71
N PHE A 352 9.68 4.28 -13.46
CA PHE A 352 10.53 3.98 -12.31
C PHE A 352 10.89 2.50 -12.18
N LEU A 353 9.93 1.60 -12.32
CA LEU A 353 10.20 0.17 -12.22
C LEU A 353 11.18 -0.32 -13.30
N PRO A 354 10.96 -0.07 -14.61
CA PRO A 354 11.91 -0.51 -15.64
C PRO A 354 13.29 0.16 -15.51
N LEU A 355 13.34 1.45 -15.15
CA LEU A 355 14.58 2.17 -14.94
C LEU A 355 15.36 1.61 -13.76
N PHE A 356 14.67 1.34 -12.64
CA PHE A 356 15.28 0.80 -11.44
C PHE A 356 15.83 -0.60 -11.68
N GLU A 357 15.06 -1.49 -12.30
CA GLU A 357 15.48 -2.84 -12.65
C GLU A 357 16.67 -2.85 -13.61
N PHE A 358 16.67 -1.99 -14.62
CA PHE A 358 17.81 -1.84 -15.50
C PHE A 358 19.08 -1.44 -14.73
N LEU A 359 18.98 -0.45 -13.84
CA LEU A 359 20.11 0.01 -13.05
C LEU A 359 20.59 -1.04 -12.03
N SER A 360 19.66 -1.72 -11.36
CA SER A 360 19.97 -2.73 -10.35
C SER A 360 20.53 -4.04 -10.95
N SER A 361 20.40 -4.26 -12.26
CA SER A 361 20.99 -5.40 -12.93
C SER A 361 22.54 -5.40 -12.95
N PHE A 362 23.17 -4.24 -12.78
CA PHE A 362 24.62 -4.07 -12.79
C PHE A 362 25.16 -3.16 -11.68
N LEU A 363 24.30 -2.50 -10.90
CA LEU A 363 24.66 -1.66 -9.76
C LEU A 363 24.08 -2.25 -8.48
N SER A 364 24.71 -2.00 -7.33
CA SER A 364 24.07 -2.28 -6.05
C SER A 364 22.81 -1.42 -5.87
N TYR A 365 21.82 -1.93 -5.16
CA TYR A 365 20.48 -1.33 -5.08
C TYR A 365 20.48 0.13 -4.58
N GLY A 366 21.27 0.44 -3.54
CA GLY A 366 21.40 1.83 -3.06
C GLY A 366 22.07 2.75 -4.10
N ILE A 367 23.09 2.26 -4.83
CA ILE A 367 23.70 3.02 -5.93
C ILE A 367 22.70 3.18 -7.09
N ALA A 368 21.89 2.18 -7.38
CA ALA A 368 20.83 2.27 -8.39
C ALA A 368 19.81 3.38 -8.04
N ILE A 369 19.42 3.51 -6.75
CA ILE A 369 18.59 4.63 -6.28
C ILE A 369 19.29 5.97 -6.50
N ILE A 370 20.57 6.09 -6.18
CA ILE A 370 21.34 7.33 -6.37
C ILE A 370 21.41 7.70 -7.85
N VAL A 371 21.73 6.76 -8.73
CA VAL A 371 21.83 6.99 -10.19
C VAL A 371 20.45 7.30 -10.78
N MET A 372 19.40 6.60 -10.37
CA MET A 372 18.03 6.89 -10.76
C MET A 372 17.65 8.34 -10.35
N THR A 373 17.98 8.74 -9.13
CA THR A 373 17.78 10.11 -8.64
C THR A 373 18.50 11.13 -9.49
N LEU A 374 19.75 10.86 -9.87
CA LEU A 374 20.55 11.71 -10.75
C LEU A 374 19.90 11.89 -12.13
N ILE A 375 19.44 10.79 -12.73
CA ILE A 375 18.74 10.81 -14.03
C ILE A 375 17.48 11.66 -13.96
N VAL A 376 16.64 11.47 -12.95
CA VAL A 376 15.41 12.25 -12.73
C VAL A 376 15.74 13.74 -12.54
N ARG A 377 16.76 14.06 -11.74
CA ARG A 377 17.18 15.46 -11.51
C ARG A 377 17.77 16.12 -12.76
N LEU A 378 18.53 15.40 -13.55
CA LEU A 378 19.02 15.89 -14.84
C LEU A 378 17.86 16.15 -15.82
N ALA A 379 16.90 15.25 -15.91
CA ALA A 379 15.70 15.45 -16.74
C ALA A 379 14.88 16.67 -16.29
N MET A 380 14.82 16.97 -14.99
CA MET A 380 14.14 18.15 -14.45
C MET A 380 14.98 19.43 -14.48
N SER A 381 16.28 19.37 -14.78
CA SER A 381 17.20 20.51 -14.70
C SER A 381 16.80 21.70 -15.58
N PRO A 382 16.20 21.56 -16.79
CA PRO A 382 15.76 22.72 -17.60
C PRO A 382 14.64 23.52 -16.92
N VAL A 383 13.75 22.84 -16.19
CA VAL A 383 12.67 23.48 -15.43
C VAL A 383 13.23 24.20 -14.22
N THR A 384 14.13 23.55 -13.49
CA THR A 384 14.83 24.11 -12.32
C THR A 384 15.62 25.36 -12.72
N TYR A 385 16.33 25.33 -13.84
CA TYR A 385 17.06 26.49 -14.37
C TYR A 385 16.14 27.68 -14.66
N LYS A 386 15.04 27.48 -15.40
CA LYS A 386 14.07 28.57 -15.72
C LYS A 386 13.46 29.17 -14.46
N SER A 387 13.14 28.34 -13.49
CA SER A 387 12.60 28.77 -12.19
C SER A 387 13.63 29.62 -11.43
N TYR A 388 14.87 29.16 -11.36
CA TYR A 388 15.94 29.83 -10.64
C TYR A 388 16.25 31.20 -11.26
N VAL A 389 16.35 31.32 -12.61
CA VAL A 389 16.49 32.59 -13.31
C VAL A 389 15.37 33.58 -12.97
N SER A 390 14.14 33.10 -12.86
CA SER A 390 13.01 33.94 -12.46
C SER A 390 13.09 34.38 -10.99
N GLN A 391 13.56 33.53 -10.10
CA GLN A 391 13.80 33.89 -8.69
C GLN A 391 14.87 35.00 -8.57
N ILE A 392 15.95 34.92 -9.34
CA ILE A 392 16.97 35.97 -9.38
C ILE A 392 16.38 37.30 -9.89
N LYS A 393 15.57 37.25 -10.95
CA LYS A 393 14.88 38.47 -11.42
C LYS A 393 14.02 39.10 -10.32
N MET A 394 13.29 38.29 -9.53
CA MET A 394 12.52 38.81 -8.41
C MET A 394 13.40 39.42 -7.31
N LYS A 395 14.57 38.79 -7.04
CA LYS A 395 15.56 39.35 -6.09
C LYS A 395 16.08 40.71 -6.53
N VAL A 396 16.42 40.87 -7.81
CA VAL A 396 16.87 42.14 -8.39
C VAL A 396 15.81 43.22 -8.27
N LEU A 397 14.53 42.90 -8.39
CA LEU A 397 13.41 43.82 -8.28
C LEU A 397 13.02 44.20 -6.83
N ARG A 398 13.68 43.64 -5.82
CA ARG A 398 13.37 43.91 -4.41
C ARG A 398 13.37 45.38 -4.04
N PRO A 399 14.38 46.19 -4.41
CA PRO A 399 14.37 47.62 -4.10
C PRO A 399 13.16 48.36 -4.70
N ASP A 400 12.79 48.04 -5.95
CA ASP A 400 11.62 48.64 -6.61
C ASP A 400 10.31 48.27 -5.90
N ILE A 401 10.22 47.01 -5.38
CA ILE A 401 9.07 46.54 -4.62
C ILE A 401 8.98 47.27 -3.27
N GLU A 402 10.10 47.53 -2.61
CA GLU A 402 10.13 48.28 -1.34
C GLU A 402 9.60 49.72 -1.55
N VAL A 403 9.96 50.37 -2.66
CA VAL A 403 9.41 51.67 -3.03
C VAL A 403 7.88 51.59 -3.21
N ILE A 404 7.38 50.60 -3.92
CA ILE A 404 5.92 50.36 -4.09
C ILE A 404 5.24 50.11 -2.74
N ASN A 405 5.84 49.29 -1.89
CA ASN A 405 5.30 48.98 -0.57
C ASN A 405 5.22 50.23 0.32
N ASN A 406 6.22 51.07 0.27
CA ASN A 406 6.26 52.34 1.01
C ASN A 406 5.26 53.37 0.48
N LYS A 407 5.09 53.43 -0.86
CA LYS A 407 4.17 54.37 -1.53
C LYS A 407 2.70 54.01 -1.27
N TYR A 408 2.36 52.76 -1.21
CA TYR A 408 0.96 52.26 -1.07
C TYR A 408 0.75 51.49 0.25
N LYS A 409 1.30 52.03 1.37
CA LYS A 409 1.20 51.36 2.69
C LYS A 409 -0.22 51.03 3.11
N ASP A 410 -1.17 51.95 2.84
CA ASP A 410 -2.54 51.90 3.29
C ASP A 410 -3.50 51.30 2.26
N ASP A 411 -3.02 51.06 1.02
CA ASP A 411 -3.80 50.46 -0.08
C ASP A 411 -3.20 49.13 -0.53
N ALA A 412 -3.61 48.04 0.11
CA ALA A 412 -3.12 46.71 -0.17
C ALA A 412 -3.43 46.22 -1.61
N VAL A 413 -4.58 46.65 -2.18
CA VAL A 413 -5.00 46.26 -3.54
C VAL A 413 -4.11 46.96 -4.57
N LYS A 414 -3.90 48.27 -4.42
CA LYS A 414 -3.06 49.02 -5.34
C LYS A 414 -1.60 48.62 -5.24
N ARG A 415 -1.12 48.33 -4.05
CA ARG A 415 0.23 47.78 -3.82
C ARG A 415 0.41 46.45 -4.57
N GLN A 416 -0.55 45.53 -4.52
CA GLN A 416 -0.50 44.27 -5.23
C GLN A 416 -0.56 44.46 -6.75
N GLN A 417 -1.43 45.36 -7.25
CA GLN A 417 -1.53 45.67 -8.67
C GLN A 417 -0.22 46.25 -9.23
N GLU A 418 0.39 47.21 -8.52
CA GLU A 418 1.64 47.82 -8.97
C GLU A 418 2.82 46.83 -8.89
N THR A 419 2.89 46.00 -7.88
CA THR A 419 3.88 44.92 -7.78
C THR A 419 3.74 43.92 -8.93
N MET A 420 2.51 43.50 -9.26
CA MET A 420 2.25 42.61 -10.38
C MET A 420 2.57 43.27 -11.73
N SER A 421 2.27 44.58 -11.87
CA SER A 421 2.63 45.38 -13.05
C SER A 421 4.16 45.48 -13.21
N LEU A 422 4.90 45.67 -12.11
CA LEU A 422 6.37 45.69 -12.12
C LEU A 422 6.93 44.33 -12.58
N TYR A 423 6.45 43.22 -12.03
CA TYR A 423 6.86 41.85 -12.43
C TYR A 423 6.60 41.62 -13.92
N SER A 424 5.42 41.98 -14.40
CA SER A 424 5.06 41.84 -15.82
C SER A 424 5.97 42.68 -16.74
N ARG A 425 6.29 43.95 -16.37
CA ARG A 425 7.21 44.82 -17.13
C ARG A 425 8.64 44.29 -17.13
N ALA A 426 9.10 43.75 -16.01
CA ALA A 426 10.45 43.19 -15.88
C ALA A 426 10.60 41.81 -16.57
N GLY A 427 9.51 41.21 -17.03
CA GLY A 427 9.51 39.85 -17.56
C GLY A 427 9.88 38.80 -16.48
N ALA A 428 9.51 39.10 -15.23
CA ALA A 428 9.61 38.16 -14.10
C ALA A 428 8.22 37.57 -13.85
N ASN A 429 8.15 36.26 -13.67
CA ASN A 429 6.90 35.57 -13.33
C ASN A 429 6.97 35.07 -11.89
N PRO A 430 6.17 35.61 -10.95
CA PRO A 430 6.20 35.19 -9.56
C PRO A 430 5.78 33.73 -9.38
N MET A 431 4.95 33.20 -10.28
CA MET A 431 4.54 31.77 -10.25
C MET A 431 5.66 30.82 -10.68
N SER A 432 6.70 31.29 -11.38
CA SER A 432 7.76 30.39 -11.88
C SER A 432 8.62 29.80 -10.75
N GLY A 433 8.62 30.42 -9.57
CA GLY A 433 9.33 29.91 -8.39
C GLY A 433 8.75 28.62 -7.84
N CYS A 434 7.44 28.40 -7.98
CA CYS A 434 6.77 27.18 -7.48
C CYS A 434 6.63 26.07 -8.55
N ILE A 435 6.92 26.35 -9.84
CA ILE A 435 6.79 25.35 -10.91
C ILE A 435 7.60 24.07 -10.66
N PRO A 436 8.87 24.11 -10.19
CA PRO A 436 9.60 22.89 -9.85
C PRO A 436 8.91 22.07 -8.78
N ALA A 437 8.34 22.69 -7.76
CA ALA A 437 7.60 22.00 -6.71
C ALA A 437 6.34 21.32 -7.26
N LEU A 438 5.59 22.00 -8.14
CA LEU A 438 4.39 21.43 -8.77
C LEU A 438 4.71 20.22 -9.67
N ILE A 439 5.82 20.26 -10.42
CA ILE A 439 6.25 19.13 -11.25
C ILE A 439 6.83 18.02 -10.38
N GLN A 440 7.42 18.36 -9.23
CA GLN A 440 7.95 17.40 -8.27
C GLN A 440 6.86 16.58 -7.57
N LEU A 441 5.62 17.14 -7.40
CA LEU A 441 4.54 16.44 -6.71
C LEU A 441 4.17 15.08 -7.35
N PRO A 442 3.99 14.97 -8.69
CA PRO A 442 3.77 13.67 -9.31
C PRO A 442 4.91 12.67 -9.08
N VAL A 443 6.16 13.15 -9.18
CA VAL A 443 7.35 12.32 -8.91
C VAL A 443 7.40 11.89 -7.44
N PHE A 444 7.09 12.81 -6.53
CA PHE A 444 7.01 12.53 -5.10
C PHE A 444 5.99 11.42 -4.81
N TYR A 445 4.76 11.60 -5.28
CA TYR A 445 3.68 10.66 -5.00
C TYR A 445 3.92 9.29 -5.67
N ALA A 446 4.46 9.27 -6.88
CA ALA A 446 4.81 8.03 -7.56
C ALA A 446 5.85 7.25 -6.75
N LEU A 447 6.96 7.86 -6.35
CA LEU A 447 7.98 7.19 -5.56
C LEU A 447 7.52 6.82 -4.15
N PHE A 448 6.65 7.63 -3.56
CA PHE A 448 6.01 7.33 -2.27
C PHE A 448 5.17 6.04 -2.33
N SER A 449 4.53 5.77 -3.47
CA SER A 449 3.81 4.50 -3.69
C SER A 449 4.72 3.38 -4.18
N PHE A 450 5.87 3.67 -4.80
CA PHE A 450 6.78 2.67 -5.36
C PHE A 450 7.66 2.00 -4.31
N PHE A 451 8.41 2.80 -3.51
CA PHE A 451 9.43 2.26 -2.62
C PHE A 451 8.91 1.25 -1.60
N PRO A 452 7.75 1.44 -0.94
CA PRO A 452 7.26 0.48 0.04
C PRO A 452 6.88 -0.88 -0.54
N VAL A 453 6.41 -0.92 -1.79
CA VAL A 453 5.89 -2.13 -2.42
C VAL A 453 6.83 -2.74 -3.47
N ALA A 454 8.01 -2.15 -3.66
CA ALA A 454 9.01 -2.65 -4.58
C ALA A 454 9.70 -3.90 -4.00
N PHE A 455 9.18 -5.09 -4.32
CA PHE A 455 9.71 -6.37 -3.85
C PHE A 455 11.22 -6.50 -4.07
N VAL A 456 11.73 -5.97 -5.17
CA VAL A 456 13.15 -5.99 -5.55
C VAL A 456 14.07 -5.31 -4.52
N LEU A 457 13.53 -4.47 -3.62
CA LEU A 457 14.27 -3.77 -2.55
C LEU A 457 14.26 -4.51 -1.22
N ARG A 458 13.40 -5.52 -1.09
CA ARG A 458 13.27 -6.30 0.13
C ARG A 458 14.59 -7.02 0.46
N ASP A 459 15.03 -6.95 1.71
CA ASP A 459 16.27 -7.53 2.23
C ASP A 459 17.53 -7.04 1.46
N LYS A 460 17.49 -5.82 0.90
CA LYS A 460 18.63 -5.19 0.22
C LYS A 460 19.23 -4.09 1.09
N SER A 461 20.43 -4.34 1.58
CA SER A 461 21.15 -3.40 2.44
C SER A 461 21.86 -2.30 1.66
N PHE A 462 22.00 -1.13 2.28
CA PHE A 462 22.84 -0.04 1.80
C PHE A 462 23.34 0.84 2.96
N LEU A 463 24.65 0.97 3.11
CA LEU A 463 25.33 1.67 4.20
C LEU A 463 24.95 1.06 5.56
N TRP A 464 24.19 1.77 6.37
CA TRP A 464 23.69 1.36 7.68
C TRP A 464 22.26 0.82 7.66
N ALA A 465 21.57 0.94 6.53
CA ALA A 465 20.22 0.39 6.39
C ALA A 465 20.33 -1.08 5.97
N ASP A 466 19.76 -1.97 6.75
CA ASP A 466 19.75 -3.41 6.48
C ASP A 466 18.77 -3.75 5.37
N ASP A 467 17.63 -3.01 5.29
CA ASP A 467 16.60 -3.20 4.28
C ASP A 467 16.11 -1.86 3.70
N LEU A 468 16.28 -1.68 2.38
CA LEU A 468 15.83 -0.48 1.67
C LEU A 468 14.30 -0.38 1.50
N SER A 469 13.58 -1.46 1.72
CA SER A 469 12.11 -1.49 1.68
C SER A 469 11.47 -1.17 3.04
N SER A 470 12.25 -1.21 4.13
CA SER A 470 11.86 -0.89 5.50
C SER A 470 12.55 0.38 6.00
N TYR A 471 12.25 0.83 7.20
CA TYR A 471 12.95 1.97 7.82
C TYR A 471 14.37 1.58 8.29
N ASP A 472 15.28 2.56 8.38
CA ASP A 472 16.65 2.40 8.84
C ASP A 472 16.78 2.78 10.32
N SER A 473 16.56 1.83 11.26
CA SER A 473 16.76 2.09 12.69
C SER A 473 18.25 2.11 13.06
N ILE A 474 18.72 3.22 13.60
CA ILE A 474 20.06 3.34 14.19
C ILE A 474 20.02 3.38 15.72
N LEU A 475 18.84 3.56 16.29
CA LEU A 475 18.60 3.64 17.74
C LEU A 475 17.16 3.28 18.05
N GLU A 476 16.96 2.29 18.91
CA GLU A 476 15.67 1.96 19.50
C GLU A 476 15.46 2.79 20.77
N LEU A 477 14.30 3.44 20.90
CA LEU A 477 14.00 4.34 22.00
C LEU A 477 13.47 3.63 23.24
N GLY A 478 12.88 2.44 23.09
CA GLY A 478 12.22 1.70 24.17
C GLY A 478 10.88 2.30 24.63
N PHE A 479 10.38 3.33 23.95
CA PHE A 479 9.06 3.93 24.13
C PHE A 479 8.59 4.56 22.82
N ASN A 480 7.29 4.57 22.60
CA ASN A 480 6.70 5.11 21.38
C ASN A 480 6.43 6.62 21.51
N ILE A 481 6.96 7.41 20.57
CA ILE A 481 6.65 8.84 20.42
C ILE A 481 5.49 8.96 19.40
N PRO A 482 4.34 9.56 19.76
CA PRO A 482 3.22 9.72 18.86
C PRO A 482 3.64 10.33 17.51
N PHE A 483 3.25 9.71 16.39
CA PHE A 483 3.58 10.08 15.00
C PHE A 483 5.07 9.93 14.60
N TYR A 484 5.98 9.68 15.52
CA TYR A 484 7.40 9.49 15.23
C TYR A 484 7.80 8.00 15.26
N GLY A 485 7.29 7.25 16.24
CA GLY A 485 7.61 5.84 16.45
C GLY A 485 8.52 5.61 17.65
N ASP A 486 9.00 4.39 17.76
CA ASP A 486 9.83 3.86 18.85
C ASP A 486 11.33 3.79 18.50
N HIS A 487 11.72 4.29 17.33
CA HIS A 487 13.07 4.24 16.79
C HIS A 487 13.50 5.56 16.14
N VAL A 488 14.79 5.66 15.85
CA VAL A 488 15.40 6.81 15.15
C VAL A 488 16.03 6.32 13.87
N SER A 489 15.55 6.83 12.74
CA SER A 489 16.07 6.55 11.40
C SER A 489 17.03 7.64 10.93
N LEU A 490 18.20 7.28 10.38
CA LEU A 490 19.24 8.23 9.99
C LEU A 490 18.98 8.87 8.63
N PHE A 491 18.51 8.12 7.62
CA PHE A 491 18.20 8.71 6.31
C PHE A 491 17.13 9.80 6.37
N PRO A 492 16.03 9.68 7.14
CA PRO A 492 15.08 10.77 7.37
C PRO A 492 15.70 12.02 8.00
N ILE A 493 16.61 11.86 8.97
CA ILE A 493 17.35 12.98 9.56
C ILE A 493 18.18 13.69 8.49
N LEU A 494 18.97 12.95 7.73
CA LEU A 494 19.80 13.51 6.64
C LEU A 494 18.95 14.19 5.56
N ALA A 495 17.81 13.58 5.18
CA ALA A 495 16.87 14.17 4.23
C ALA A 495 16.28 15.49 4.76
N SER A 496 15.87 15.52 6.03
CA SER A 496 15.32 16.72 6.68
C SER A 496 16.33 17.84 6.79
N ILE A 497 17.58 17.53 7.11
CA ILE A 497 18.69 18.50 7.11
C ILE A 497 18.92 19.07 5.70
N ALA A 498 18.94 18.21 4.67
CA ALA A 498 19.10 18.65 3.29
C ALA A 498 17.92 19.53 2.83
N ILE A 499 16.68 19.17 3.18
CA ILE A 499 15.48 19.98 2.90
C ILE A 499 15.55 21.33 3.62
N PHE A 500 16.03 21.36 4.86
CA PHE A 500 16.20 22.60 5.63
C PHE A 500 17.18 23.57 4.91
N PHE A 501 18.35 23.10 4.49
CA PHE A 501 19.32 23.93 3.75
C PHE A 501 18.77 24.38 2.39
N TYR A 502 18.10 23.48 1.67
CA TYR A 502 17.41 23.82 0.42
C TYR A 502 16.36 24.93 0.65
N THR A 503 15.54 24.79 1.69
CA THR A 503 14.52 25.79 2.05
C THR A 503 15.16 27.13 2.42
N GLN A 504 16.25 27.14 3.20
CA GLN A 504 16.97 28.36 3.55
C GLN A 504 17.52 29.08 2.31
N MET A 505 18.08 28.32 1.35
CA MET A 505 18.61 28.89 0.10
C MET A 505 17.51 29.49 -0.78
N THR A 506 16.33 28.90 -0.83
CA THR A 506 15.20 29.33 -1.67
C THR A 506 14.39 30.45 -1.03
N THR A 507 14.10 30.34 0.28
CA THR A 507 13.27 31.32 1.02
C THR A 507 13.98 32.66 1.17
N GLY A 508 15.29 32.65 1.32
CA GLY A 508 16.09 33.90 1.37
C GLY A 508 16.01 34.73 0.08
N GLN A 509 15.60 34.13 -1.02
CA GLN A 509 15.52 34.81 -2.33
C GLN A 509 14.10 35.33 -2.66
N GLN A 510 13.05 34.88 -1.97
CA GLN A 510 11.67 35.26 -2.23
C GLN A 510 11.21 36.36 -1.25
N ALA A 511 10.91 37.56 -1.79
CA ALA A 511 10.18 38.58 -1.06
C ALA A 511 8.68 38.18 -1.09
N MET A 512 8.24 37.38 -0.14
CA MET A 512 6.81 37.10 0.01
C MET A 512 6.13 38.28 0.71
N PRO A 513 5.13 38.91 0.08
CA PRO A 513 4.34 39.95 0.73
C PRO A 513 3.60 39.34 1.92
N GLN A 514 3.86 39.81 3.13
CA GLN A 514 3.04 39.46 4.28
C GLN A 514 1.66 40.11 4.10
N GLN A 515 0.65 39.28 3.86
CA GLN A 515 -0.73 39.76 3.87
C GLN A 515 -1.23 39.75 5.33
N PRO A 516 -1.83 40.85 5.81
CA PRO A 516 -2.43 40.89 7.14
C PRO A 516 -3.54 39.81 7.26
N GLY A 517 -3.45 38.94 8.27
CA GLY A 517 -4.40 37.85 8.52
C GLY A 517 -3.96 36.48 7.99
N MET A 518 -2.86 36.37 7.25
CA MET A 518 -2.27 35.06 6.89
C MET A 518 -1.16 34.66 7.87
N PRO A 519 -1.02 33.35 8.17
CA PRO A 519 0.14 32.85 8.90
C PRO A 519 1.43 33.23 8.21
N ASN A 520 2.50 33.41 8.98
CA ASN A 520 3.80 33.75 8.42
C ASN A 520 4.31 32.57 7.57
N MET A 521 4.28 32.72 6.27
CA MET A 521 4.69 31.70 5.30
C MET A 521 6.12 31.18 5.53
N LYS A 522 7.00 32.03 6.11
CA LYS A 522 8.35 31.58 6.50
C LYS A 522 8.32 30.51 7.57
N ILE A 523 7.44 30.67 8.58
CA ILE A 523 7.31 29.67 9.66
C ILE A 523 6.86 28.34 9.09
N ILE A 524 5.84 28.35 8.21
CA ILE A 524 5.33 27.12 7.53
C ILE A 524 6.45 26.45 6.74
N MET A 525 7.23 27.22 5.98
CA MET A 525 8.33 26.68 5.17
C MET A 525 9.45 26.07 6.03
N TYR A 526 9.74 26.61 7.22
CA TYR A 526 10.74 26.04 8.13
C TYR A 526 10.19 24.89 8.97
N LEU A 527 8.87 24.83 9.15
CA LEU A 527 8.22 23.69 9.84
C LEU A 527 8.19 22.43 8.94
N MET A 528 8.18 22.60 7.61
CA MET A 528 8.09 21.50 6.64
C MET A 528 9.22 20.45 6.81
N PRO A 529 10.52 20.82 6.94
CA PRO A 529 11.58 19.82 7.20
C PRO A 529 11.38 19.04 8.49
N LEU A 530 10.84 19.68 9.53
CA LEU A 530 10.53 19.01 10.79
C LEU A 530 9.38 18.03 10.63
N MET A 531 8.31 18.42 9.94
CA MET A 531 7.21 17.51 9.61
C MET A 531 7.68 16.31 8.78
N MET A 532 8.59 16.55 7.81
CA MET A 532 9.17 15.48 7.00
C MET A 532 10.00 14.50 7.84
N LEU A 533 10.72 14.97 8.87
CA LEU A 533 11.44 14.11 9.79
C LEU A 533 10.48 13.12 10.48
N PHE A 534 9.38 13.63 11.04
CA PHE A 534 8.37 12.79 11.71
C PHE A 534 7.70 11.82 10.74
N PHE A 535 7.37 12.31 9.55
CA PHE A 535 6.68 11.51 8.56
C PHE A 535 7.54 10.38 7.98
N PHE A 536 8.81 10.66 7.64
CA PHE A 536 9.68 9.67 7.02
C PHE A 536 10.33 8.67 7.98
N ASN A 537 10.28 8.92 9.29
CA ASN A 537 10.93 8.03 10.26
C ASN A 537 10.42 6.58 10.17
N ASN A 538 9.14 6.41 9.87
CA ASN A 538 8.46 5.11 9.76
C ASN A 538 8.24 4.66 8.29
N TYR A 539 9.05 5.15 7.34
CA TYR A 539 8.92 4.80 5.92
C TYR A 539 10.19 4.15 5.37
N ALA A 540 10.03 3.50 4.21
CA ALA A 540 11.12 2.83 3.51
C ALA A 540 12.37 3.70 3.42
N SER A 541 13.51 3.17 3.86
CA SER A 541 14.82 3.84 3.88
C SER A 541 15.26 4.23 2.46
N GLY A 542 14.92 3.43 1.45
CA GLY A 542 15.14 3.75 0.04
C GLY A 542 14.45 5.04 -0.41
N LEU A 543 13.24 5.34 0.10
CA LEU A 543 12.55 6.60 -0.16
C LEU A 543 13.29 7.78 0.49
N SER A 544 13.70 7.62 1.74
CA SER A 544 14.45 8.63 2.50
C SER A 544 15.82 8.90 1.87
N LEU A 545 16.52 7.87 1.42
CA LEU A 545 17.76 7.96 0.64
C LEU A 545 17.54 8.76 -0.66
N TYR A 546 16.48 8.45 -1.42
CA TYR A 546 16.11 9.22 -2.61
C TYR A 546 15.94 10.70 -2.29
N TYR A 547 15.19 11.06 -1.24
CA TYR A 547 14.97 12.45 -0.87
C TYR A 547 16.23 13.14 -0.37
N PHE A 548 17.07 12.48 0.39
CA PHE A 548 18.37 13.00 0.81
C PHE A 548 19.22 13.36 -0.41
N VAL A 549 19.49 12.39 -1.28
CA VAL A 549 20.31 12.59 -2.49
C VAL A 549 19.68 13.61 -3.43
N SER A 550 18.38 13.56 -3.62
CA SER A 550 17.61 14.47 -4.48
C SER A 550 17.73 15.93 -4.05
N ASN A 551 17.68 16.21 -2.75
CA ASN A 551 17.87 17.57 -2.23
C ASN A 551 19.32 18.03 -2.32
N LEU A 552 20.30 17.15 -2.03
CA LEU A 552 21.72 17.47 -2.24
C LEU A 552 22.03 17.81 -3.70
N LEU A 553 21.53 17.01 -4.66
CA LEU A 553 21.70 17.28 -6.09
C LEU A 553 21.02 18.59 -6.50
N THR A 554 19.87 18.91 -5.92
CA THR A 554 19.19 20.20 -6.19
C THR A 554 19.99 21.38 -5.67
N ILE A 555 20.54 21.28 -4.44
CA ILE A 555 21.43 22.29 -3.88
C ILE A 555 22.66 22.47 -4.78
N LEU A 556 23.30 21.38 -5.19
CA LEU A 556 24.46 21.39 -6.08
C LEU A 556 24.13 22.06 -7.44
N LEU A 557 23.03 21.65 -8.07
CA LEU A 557 22.55 22.28 -9.32
C LEU A 557 22.31 23.77 -9.15
N MET A 558 21.69 24.20 -8.05
CA MET A 558 21.47 25.62 -7.77
C MET A 558 22.80 26.38 -7.58
N LEU A 559 23.78 25.80 -6.91
CA LEU A 559 25.11 26.40 -6.77
C LEU A 559 25.85 26.50 -8.11
N VAL A 560 25.80 25.46 -8.95
CA VAL A 560 26.36 25.49 -10.32
C VAL A 560 25.66 26.55 -11.16
N ILE A 561 24.35 26.59 -11.18
CA ILE A 561 23.57 27.58 -11.91
C ILE A 561 23.96 28.99 -11.44
N LYS A 562 24.02 29.23 -10.13
CA LYS A 562 24.33 30.53 -9.53
C LYS A 562 25.75 31.02 -9.86
N ASN A 563 26.76 30.14 -9.70
CA ASN A 563 28.16 30.54 -9.72
C ASN A 563 28.81 30.45 -11.11
N VAL A 564 28.28 29.52 -11.98
CA VAL A 564 28.91 29.22 -13.28
C VAL A 564 28.08 29.68 -14.45
N ILE A 565 26.74 29.59 -14.38
CA ILE A 565 25.90 29.81 -15.57
C ILE A 565 25.31 31.21 -15.59
N ILE A 566 25.00 31.79 -14.43
CA ILE A 566 24.31 33.06 -14.33
C ILE A 566 25.30 34.23 -14.14
N ASP A 567 25.15 35.21 -15.00
CA ASP A 567 25.79 36.53 -14.91
C ASP A 567 24.73 37.56 -14.45
N ASP A 568 24.83 38.00 -13.21
CA ASP A 568 23.88 38.96 -12.61
C ASP A 568 23.79 40.24 -13.41
N ASN A 569 24.89 40.71 -14.02
CA ASN A 569 24.91 41.92 -14.86
C ASN A 569 24.07 41.75 -16.13
N LYS A 570 24.09 40.55 -16.75
CA LYS A 570 23.26 40.25 -17.92
C LYS A 570 21.77 40.19 -17.55
N ILE A 571 21.45 39.70 -16.37
CA ILE A 571 20.06 39.70 -15.89
C ILE A 571 19.57 41.10 -15.62
N HIS A 572 20.36 41.96 -14.96
CA HIS A 572 20.04 43.36 -14.75
C HIS A 572 19.81 44.09 -16.08
N ALA A 573 20.72 43.97 -17.04
CA ALA A 573 20.57 44.55 -18.36
C ALA A 573 19.27 44.10 -19.06
N LYS A 574 18.94 42.79 -18.97
CA LYS A 574 17.72 42.24 -19.58
C LYS A 574 16.44 42.72 -18.90
N ILE A 575 16.46 42.96 -17.59
CA ILE A 575 15.33 43.54 -16.85
C ILE A 575 15.10 44.98 -17.30
N GLU A 576 16.16 45.80 -17.37
CA GLU A 576 16.07 47.21 -17.82
C GLU A 576 15.62 47.33 -19.30
N GLU A 577 16.10 46.45 -20.16
CA GLU A 577 15.60 46.35 -21.55
C GLU A 577 14.11 46.01 -21.60
N ASN A 578 13.66 45.03 -20.79
CA ASN A 578 12.26 44.63 -20.75
C ASN A 578 11.35 45.74 -20.19
N LYS A 579 11.80 46.48 -19.17
CA LYS A 579 11.06 47.64 -18.65
C LYS A 579 10.81 48.73 -19.72
N LYS A 580 11.69 48.85 -20.72
CA LYS A 580 11.58 49.82 -21.83
C LYS A 580 10.65 49.31 -22.95
N LYS A 581 10.34 48.03 -23.05
CA LYS A 581 9.48 47.46 -24.10
C LYS A 581 8.01 47.80 -23.86
N PRO A 582 7.22 48.09 -24.92
CA PRO A 582 5.78 48.31 -24.76
C PRO A 582 5.07 47.07 -24.23
N LYS A 583 4.00 47.25 -23.40
CA LYS A 583 3.20 46.17 -22.80
C LYS A 583 2.74 45.18 -23.89
N LYS A 584 3.15 43.95 -23.84
CA LYS A 584 2.49 42.87 -24.60
C LYS A 584 1.12 42.62 -23.96
N SER A 585 0.05 43.00 -24.65
CA SER A 585 -1.31 42.69 -24.28
C SER A 585 -1.62 41.25 -24.70
N GLY A 586 -1.46 40.32 -23.80
CA GLY A 586 -1.81 38.91 -24.03
C GLY A 586 -1.09 38.00 -23.06
N GLY A 587 -1.81 37.10 -22.40
CA GLY A 587 -1.28 36.11 -21.48
C GLY A 587 -2.10 35.97 -20.19
N PHE A 588 -1.72 35.05 -19.35
CA PHE A 588 -2.39 34.73 -18.07
C PHE A 588 -2.50 35.97 -17.15
N SER A 589 -1.47 36.87 -17.14
CA SER A 589 -1.50 38.07 -16.33
C SER A 589 -2.59 39.06 -16.76
N ALA A 590 -2.87 39.15 -18.06
CA ALA A 590 -3.95 40.00 -18.59
C ALA A 590 -5.33 39.44 -18.27
N ARG A 591 -5.47 38.11 -18.26
CA ARG A 591 -6.72 37.42 -17.82
C ARG A 591 -6.95 37.61 -16.32
N LEU A 592 -5.91 37.47 -15.51
CA LEU A 592 -5.97 37.69 -14.07
C LEU A 592 -6.32 39.15 -13.73
N GLN A 593 -5.73 40.13 -14.46
CA GLN A 593 -6.01 41.53 -14.28
C GLN A 593 -7.46 41.88 -14.65
N LYS A 594 -8.00 41.29 -15.74
CA LYS A 594 -9.41 41.42 -16.09
C LYS A 594 -10.34 40.82 -15.02
N ALA A 595 -10.03 39.62 -14.54
CA ALA A 595 -10.82 38.99 -13.49
C ALA A 595 -10.81 39.77 -12.17
N MET A 596 -9.67 40.41 -11.82
CA MET A 596 -9.58 41.28 -10.65
C MET A 596 -10.37 42.59 -10.84
N GLU A 597 -10.32 43.20 -12.05
CA GLU A 597 -11.12 44.41 -12.39
C GLU A 597 -12.63 44.08 -12.38
N GLU A 598 -13.04 42.93 -12.87
CA GLU A 598 -14.44 42.49 -12.84
C GLU A 598 -14.92 42.21 -11.40
N ALA A 599 -14.11 41.57 -10.56
CA ALA A 599 -14.39 41.39 -9.15
C ALA A 599 -14.50 42.74 -8.38
N GLU A 600 -13.65 43.73 -8.73
CA GLU A 600 -13.72 45.06 -8.14
C GLU A 600 -14.97 45.84 -8.59
N LYS A 601 -15.38 45.71 -9.86
CA LYS A 601 -16.63 46.29 -10.37
C LYS A 601 -17.86 45.66 -9.68
N GLN A 602 -17.88 44.36 -9.48
CA GLN A 602 -18.95 43.65 -8.76
C GLN A 602 -19.02 44.10 -7.29
N LYS A 603 -17.86 44.27 -6.64
CA LYS A 603 -17.79 44.75 -5.25
C LYS A 603 -18.25 46.21 -5.08
N LYS A 604 -18.06 47.07 -6.11
CA LYS A 604 -18.57 48.44 -6.15
C LYS A 604 -20.08 48.49 -6.50
N ALA A 605 -20.58 47.57 -7.30
CA ALA A 605 -21.98 47.47 -7.67
C ALA A 605 -22.85 46.89 -6.53
N GLY A 606 -22.33 46.02 -5.68
CA GLY A 606 -23.02 45.49 -4.49
C GLY A 606 -22.96 46.39 -3.26
N ARG A 607 -22.40 47.60 -3.37
CA ARG A 607 -22.36 48.64 -2.33
C ARG A 607 -23.26 49.83 -2.61
N LYS A 608 -24.06 49.78 -3.67
CA LYS A 608 -25.22 50.63 -3.91
C LYS A 608 -26.49 49.81 -3.64
#